data_af8d565cdb0fb83b3ebc56523ea44f13
#
_entry.id   af8d565cdb0fb83b3ebc56523ea44f13
#
_cell.length_a   1.000
_cell.length_b   1.000
_cell.length_c   1.000
_cell.angle_alpha   90.00
_cell.angle_beta   90.00
_cell.angle_gamma   90.00
#
_symmetry.space_group_name_H-M   'P 1'
#
loop_
_entity.id
_entity.type
_entity.pdbx_description
1 polymer ?
#
loop_
_entity_poly.entity_id
_entity_poly.type
_entity_poly.pdbx_seq_one_letter_code
_entity_poly.pdbx_strand_id
1 'polypeptide(L)'
;SFSRLCAEVGVLTPREVVVDLADPDCVPPTSADELGMEFPLVAKAAIGADYDRISFPGKRKIWFIDDAAELAGMWRSLKEAGYCSTFLVQECIPGDDTAMRSVTAYMDSTGELRLIGSARVLLQDHAPTMIGNPVAMITEAFPDLWEATGRLLRHAGYRGFANLDIKVDPRDGRELFFEVNPRIGRNSFYLTAAGANPMAVMLKDLVLDQRDEPIEVTRQVLYSLVPDGVIARYVSDEALRRRAKGLGRGIDPLRDPAERSLRRRVTI
;
A
#
# COMPACT_ATOMS: atom_id res chain seq x y z
N SER A 1 -11.98 -13.14 -4.19
CA SER A 1 -11.52 -11.79 -3.80
C SER A 1 -10.30 -11.87 -2.89
N PHE A 2 -9.60 -10.75 -2.72
CA PHE A 2 -8.44 -10.64 -1.83
C PHE A 2 -8.81 -10.95 -0.38
N SER A 3 -9.86 -10.33 0.13
CA SER A 3 -10.38 -10.52 1.50
C SER A 3 -10.76 -11.98 1.77
N ARG A 4 -11.32 -12.69 0.79
CA ARG A 4 -11.60 -14.11 0.93
C ARG A 4 -10.32 -14.93 1.10
N LEU A 5 -9.30 -14.72 0.26
CA LEU A 5 -8.01 -15.41 0.40
C LEU A 5 -7.34 -15.12 1.75
N CYS A 6 -7.43 -13.87 2.22
CA CYS A 6 -6.94 -13.49 3.54
C CYS A 6 -7.66 -14.27 4.65
N ALA A 7 -8.99 -14.32 4.61
CA ALA A 7 -9.79 -15.04 5.60
C ALA A 7 -9.46 -16.55 5.66
N GLU A 8 -9.24 -17.19 4.51
CA GLU A 8 -8.89 -18.62 4.40
C GLU A 8 -7.56 -18.97 5.11
N VAL A 9 -6.68 -17.99 5.31
CA VAL A 9 -5.38 -18.16 5.98
C VAL A 9 -5.24 -17.38 7.29
N GLY A 10 -6.34 -16.83 7.80
CA GLY A 10 -6.35 -16.10 9.08
C GLY A 10 -5.64 -14.75 9.03
N VAL A 11 -5.57 -14.12 7.86
CA VAL A 11 -5.06 -12.75 7.67
C VAL A 11 -6.23 -11.77 7.76
N LEU A 12 -6.10 -10.74 8.56
CA LEU A 12 -7.16 -9.75 8.76
C LEU A 12 -7.18 -8.71 7.64
N THR A 13 -8.39 -8.33 7.24
CA THR A 13 -8.65 -7.21 6.34
C THR A 13 -9.68 -6.27 6.98
N PRO A 14 -9.76 -4.99 6.57
CA PRO A 14 -10.90 -4.16 6.96
C PRO A 14 -12.21 -4.84 6.58
N ARG A 15 -13.27 -4.61 7.36
CA ARG A 15 -14.62 -4.99 6.94
C ARG A 15 -14.94 -4.27 5.65
N GLU A 16 -15.51 -4.99 4.69
CA GLU A 16 -15.83 -4.42 3.38
C GLU A 16 -17.15 -4.94 2.83
N VAL A 17 -17.81 -4.09 2.08
CA VAL A 17 -18.95 -4.44 1.24
C VAL A 17 -18.58 -4.14 -0.21
N VAL A 18 -18.82 -5.14 -1.06
CA VAL A 18 -18.62 -5.05 -2.50
C VAL A 18 -19.94 -4.64 -3.15
N VAL A 19 -19.93 -3.50 -3.85
CA VAL A 19 -21.11 -2.98 -4.56
C VAL A 19 -20.86 -3.11 -6.05
N ASP A 20 -21.63 -3.95 -6.72
CA ASP A 20 -21.53 -4.14 -8.18
C ASP A 20 -22.49 -3.21 -8.92
N LEU A 21 -21.95 -2.08 -9.36
CA LEU A 21 -22.72 -1.09 -10.12
C LEU A 21 -22.93 -1.50 -11.61
N ALA A 22 -22.35 -2.63 -12.03
CA ALA A 22 -22.66 -3.20 -13.35
C ALA A 22 -23.98 -3.99 -13.34
N ASP A 23 -24.41 -4.46 -12.16
CA ASP A 23 -25.73 -5.09 -12.00
C ASP A 23 -26.83 -4.02 -12.06
N PRO A 24 -27.76 -4.10 -13.04
CA PRO A 24 -28.85 -3.13 -13.19
C PRO A 24 -29.83 -3.13 -12.00
N ASP A 25 -29.89 -4.23 -11.25
CA ASP A 25 -30.75 -4.38 -10.08
C ASP A 25 -30.05 -3.97 -8.77
N CYS A 26 -28.78 -3.59 -8.86
CA CYS A 26 -28.01 -3.14 -7.68
C CYS A 26 -28.57 -1.82 -7.15
N VAL A 27 -28.98 -1.84 -5.88
CA VAL A 27 -29.29 -0.66 -5.10
C VAL A 27 -28.13 -0.38 -4.17
N PRO A 28 -27.30 0.67 -4.45
CA PRO A 28 -26.17 0.98 -3.58
C PRO A 28 -26.64 1.35 -2.17
N PRO A 29 -25.97 0.89 -1.11
CA PRO A 29 -26.32 1.19 0.26
C PRO A 29 -26.20 2.69 0.53
N THR A 30 -27.14 3.25 1.31
CA THR A 30 -27.20 4.68 1.62
C THR A 30 -26.95 5.01 3.08
N SER A 31 -26.82 4.00 3.94
CA SER A 31 -26.53 4.15 5.36
C SER A 31 -25.42 3.21 5.82
N ALA A 32 -24.79 3.56 6.94
CA ALA A 32 -23.80 2.70 7.58
C ALA A 32 -24.41 1.39 8.12
N ASP A 33 -25.67 1.44 8.57
CA ASP A 33 -26.40 0.27 9.07
C ASP A 33 -26.60 -0.79 7.96
N GLU A 34 -26.96 -0.37 6.74
CA GLU A 34 -27.07 -1.27 5.59
C GLU A 34 -25.73 -1.94 5.24
N LEU A 35 -24.62 -1.30 5.56
CA LEU A 35 -23.27 -1.82 5.38
C LEU A 35 -22.79 -2.67 6.57
N GLY A 36 -23.49 -2.66 7.71
CA GLY A 36 -23.04 -3.28 8.96
C GLY A 36 -21.76 -2.63 9.53
N MET A 37 -21.54 -1.35 9.24
CA MET A 37 -20.35 -0.58 9.64
C MET A 37 -20.77 0.74 10.31
N GLU A 38 -19.79 1.54 10.71
CA GLU A 38 -19.96 2.88 11.29
C GLU A 38 -19.18 3.90 10.48
N PHE A 39 -19.67 5.15 10.45
CA PHE A 39 -18.90 6.26 9.89
C PHE A 39 -17.71 6.62 10.80
N PRO A 40 -16.59 7.10 10.26
CA PRO A 40 -16.33 7.33 8.85
C PRO A 40 -16.07 6.03 8.07
N LEU A 41 -16.36 6.06 6.78
CA LEU A 41 -16.10 4.96 5.84
C LEU A 41 -15.05 5.36 4.81
N VAL A 42 -14.47 4.37 4.16
CA VAL A 42 -13.59 4.55 2.99
C VAL A 42 -14.21 3.84 1.80
N ALA A 43 -14.27 4.51 0.65
CA ALA A 43 -14.73 3.87 -0.55
C ALA A 43 -13.75 4.07 -1.72
N LYS A 44 -13.60 3.04 -2.54
CA LYS A 44 -12.70 3.04 -3.70
C LYS A 44 -13.20 2.09 -4.79
N ALA A 45 -12.79 2.36 -6.03
CA ALA A 45 -13.03 1.41 -7.11
C ALA A 45 -12.27 0.10 -6.88
N ALA A 46 -12.90 -1.04 -7.13
CA ALA A 46 -12.23 -2.34 -7.08
C ALA A 46 -11.27 -2.52 -8.27
N ILE A 47 -11.59 -1.90 -9.41
CA ILE A 47 -10.79 -1.95 -10.63
C ILE A 47 -10.41 -0.52 -11.03
N GLY A 48 -9.16 -0.14 -10.73
CA GLY A 48 -8.66 1.21 -11.01
C GLY A 48 -8.73 1.58 -12.49
N ALA A 49 -8.44 0.64 -13.40
CA ALA A 49 -8.49 0.87 -14.83
C ALA A 49 -9.89 1.26 -15.34
N ASP A 50 -10.94 0.71 -14.76
CA ASP A 50 -12.32 1.09 -15.12
C ASP A 50 -12.67 2.47 -14.57
N TYR A 51 -12.21 2.76 -13.36
CA TYR A 51 -12.42 4.06 -12.75
C TYR A 51 -11.66 5.18 -13.48
N ASP A 52 -10.47 4.90 -14.01
CA ASP A 52 -9.68 5.88 -14.75
C ASP A 52 -10.33 6.30 -16.10
N ARG A 53 -11.24 5.50 -16.62
CA ARG A 53 -11.98 5.81 -17.88
C ARG A 53 -13.03 6.89 -17.72
N ILE A 54 -13.50 7.14 -16.51
CA ILE A 54 -14.50 8.18 -16.23
C ILE A 54 -13.85 9.43 -15.67
N SER A 55 -14.48 10.59 -15.90
CA SER A 55 -14.07 11.87 -15.34
C SER A 55 -15.27 12.67 -14.91
N PHE A 56 -15.22 13.23 -13.71
CA PHE A 56 -16.29 14.09 -13.18
C PHE A 56 -15.72 15.05 -12.14
N PRO A 57 -16.40 16.19 -11.88
CA PRO A 57 -15.98 17.14 -10.84
C PRO A 57 -15.91 16.48 -9.45
N GLY A 58 -14.82 16.69 -8.73
CA GLY A 58 -14.67 16.13 -7.40
C GLY A 58 -14.26 14.65 -7.36
N LYS A 59 -13.93 14.03 -8.50
CA LYS A 59 -13.42 12.66 -8.56
C LYS A 59 -12.22 12.49 -7.63
N ARG A 60 -12.25 11.43 -6.80
CA ARG A 60 -11.19 11.07 -5.84
C ARG A 60 -10.76 9.63 -6.07
N LYS A 61 -9.49 9.34 -5.90
CA LYS A 61 -8.97 7.97 -5.92
C LYS A 61 -9.51 7.15 -4.74
N ILE A 62 -9.58 7.78 -3.58
CA ILE A 62 -10.10 7.23 -2.33
C ILE A 62 -11.08 8.26 -1.77
N TRP A 63 -12.28 7.81 -1.43
CA TRP A 63 -13.32 8.60 -0.80
C TRP A 63 -13.30 8.35 0.71
N PHE A 64 -13.16 9.41 1.48
CA PHE A 64 -13.43 9.40 2.92
C PHE A 64 -14.84 9.94 3.08
N ILE A 65 -15.67 9.23 3.80
CA ILE A 65 -17.12 9.44 3.88
C ILE A 65 -17.48 9.53 5.35
N ASP A 66 -17.86 10.71 5.78
CA ASP A 66 -18.12 11.01 7.18
C ASP A 66 -19.59 10.80 7.57
N ASP A 67 -20.50 10.79 6.59
CA ASP A 67 -21.93 10.62 6.84
C ASP A 67 -22.70 10.02 5.62
N ALA A 68 -24.00 9.76 5.86
CA ALA A 68 -24.90 9.20 4.85
C ALA A 68 -25.14 10.14 3.65
N ALA A 69 -25.06 11.46 3.85
CA ALA A 69 -25.25 12.42 2.77
C ALA A 69 -24.07 12.41 1.80
N GLU A 70 -22.85 12.29 2.31
CA GLU A 70 -21.65 12.12 1.50
C GLU A 70 -21.66 10.78 0.75
N LEU A 71 -22.09 9.69 1.41
CA LEU A 71 -22.24 8.38 0.78
C LEU A 71 -23.20 8.42 -0.41
N ALA A 72 -24.38 9.01 -0.21
CA ALA A 72 -25.38 9.18 -1.26
C ALA A 72 -24.90 10.12 -2.37
N GLY A 73 -24.16 11.16 -2.04
CA GLY A 73 -23.54 12.09 -2.98
C GLY A 73 -22.50 11.40 -3.88
N MET A 74 -21.66 10.55 -3.29
CA MET A 74 -20.69 9.74 -4.04
C MET A 74 -21.39 8.82 -5.05
N TRP A 75 -22.42 8.07 -4.64
CA TRP A 75 -23.16 7.17 -5.55
C TRP A 75 -23.81 7.95 -6.69
N ARG A 76 -24.38 9.12 -6.41
CA ARG A 76 -24.95 9.98 -7.45
C ARG A 76 -23.89 10.40 -8.45
N SER A 77 -22.73 10.87 -7.99
CA SER A 77 -21.65 11.29 -8.88
C SER A 77 -21.13 10.17 -9.76
N LEU A 78 -20.99 8.95 -9.21
CA LEU A 78 -20.58 7.76 -9.95
C LEU A 78 -21.62 7.39 -11.03
N LYS A 79 -22.90 7.40 -10.67
CA LYS A 79 -24.00 7.11 -11.60
C LYS A 79 -24.08 8.15 -12.73
N GLU A 80 -24.01 9.43 -12.42
CA GLU A 80 -24.00 10.53 -13.39
C GLU A 80 -22.79 10.46 -14.33
N ALA A 81 -21.65 10.00 -13.83
CA ALA A 81 -20.44 9.76 -14.64
C ALA A 81 -20.48 8.46 -15.46
N GLY A 82 -21.56 7.68 -15.38
CA GLY A 82 -21.71 6.42 -16.11
C GLY A 82 -20.80 5.29 -15.61
N TYR A 83 -20.37 5.34 -14.33
CA TYR A 83 -19.57 4.25 -13.78
C TYR A 83 -20.42 2.99 -13.60
N CYS A 84 -20.01 1.90 -14.25
CA CYS A 84 -20.69 0.61 -14.26
C CYS A 84 -19.70 -0.54 -13.98
N SER A 85 -19.02 -0.48 -12.85
CA SER A 85 -18.09 -1.51 -12.40
C SER A 85 -18.15 -1.62 -10.87
N THR A 86 -17.35 -2.50 -10.28
CA THR A 86 -17.39 -2.80 -8.86
C THR A 86 -16.73 -1.69 -8.02
N PHE A 87 -17.40 -1.32 -6.95
CA PHE A 87 -16.89 -0.38 -5.93
C PHE A 87 -16.82 -1.06 -4.57
N LEU A 88 -15.79 -0.73 -3.78
CA LEU A 88 -15.60 -1.25 -2.43
C LEU A 88 -15.93 -0.15 -1.43
N VAL A 89 -16.73 -0.48 -0.42
CA VAL A 89 -16.93 0.35 0.77
C VAL A 89 -16.36 -0.39 1.96
N GLN A 90 -15.46 0.25 2.69
CA GLN A 90 -14.70 -0.34 3.77
C GLN A 90 -14.82 0.47 5.05
N GLU A 91 -14.66 -0.17 6.21
CA GLU A 91 -14.48 0.55 7.47
C GLU A 91 -13.23 1.42 7.40
N CYS A 92 -13.31 2.64 7.94
CA CYS A 92 -12.15 3.51 8.04
C CYS A 92 -11.30 3.12 9.26
N ILE A 93 -10.11 2.60 9.01
CA ILE A 93 -9.16 2.30 10.08
C ILE A 93 -8.49 3.62 10.49
N PRO A 94 -8.59 4.05 11.76
CA PRO A 94 -7.99 5.30 12.23
C PRO A 94 -6.46 5.26 12.21
N GLY A 95 -5.85 6.39 12.57
CA GLY A 95 -4.41 6.56 12.62
C GLY A 95 -3.86 7.30 11.39
N ASP A 96 -2.73 7.97 11.62
CA ASP A 96 -2.01 8.73 10.60
C ASP A 96 -1.14 7.83 9.70
N ASP A 97 -0.31 8.43 8.86
CA ASP A 97 0.59 7.74 7.94
C ASP A 97 1.51 6.74 8.65
N THR A 98 1.89 7.02 9.89
CA THR A 98 2.83 6.18 10.67
C THR A 98 2.23 4.85 11.12
N ALA A 99 0.90 4.70 11.04
CA ALA A 99 0.21 3.43 11.23
C ALA A 99 0.36 2.47 10.02
N MET A 100 0.78 2.99 8.87
CA MET A 100 0.95 2.17 7.66
C MET A 100 2.24 1.37 7.65
N ARG A 101 2.16 0.18 7.07
CA ARG A 101 3.28 -0.70 6.76
C ARG A 101 3.24 -1.03 5.28
N SER A 102 4.41 -1.07 4.65
CA SER A 102 4.57 -1.59 3.29
C SER A 102 5.41 -2.86 3.35
N VAL A 103 4.94 -3.93 2.75
CA VAL A 103 5.67 -5.19 2.64
C VAL A 103 5.89 -5.48 1.17
N THR A 104 7.13 -5.78 0.79
CA THR A 104 7.46 -6.24 -0.55
C THR A 104 8.02 -7.66 -0.45
N ALA A 105 7.44 -8.58 -1.21
CA ALA A 105 7.85 -9.97 -1.29
C ALA A 105 8.12 -10.38 -2.74
N TYR A 106 8.98 -11.38 -2.93
CA TYR A 106 9.17 -12.08 -4.20
C TYR A 106 9.00 -13.58 -3.99
N MET A 107 8.01 -14.14 -4.67
CA MET A 107 7.79 -15.59 -4.79
C MET A 107 8.44 -16.06 -6.08
N ASP A 108 9.32 -17.05 -5.99
CA ASP A 108 10.03 -17.57 -7.17
C ASP A 108 9.13 -18.39 -8.11
N SER A 109 9.71 -18.85 -9.20
CA SER A 109 9.03 -19.69 -10.21
C SER A 109 8.50 -21.00 -9.65
N THR A 110 9.07 -21.51 -8.55
CA THR A 110 8.59 -22.71 -7.84
C THR A 110 7.52 -22.43 -6.80
N GLY A 111 7.39 -21.17 -6.35
CA GLY A 111 6.42 -20.71 -5.36
C GLY A 111 6.98 -20.60 -3.96
N GLU A 112 8.27 -20.52 -3.86
CA GLU A 112 8.94 -20.27 -2.59
C GLU A 112 9.27 -18.79 -2.41
N LEU A 113 9.19 -18.33 -1.18
CA LEU A 113 9.53 -16.97 -0.82
C LEU A 113 11.05 -16.79 -0.87
N ARG A 114 11.56 -15.90 -1.75
CA ARG A 114 13.01 -15.64 -1.92
C ARG A 114 13.45 -14.28 -1.43
N LEU A 115 12.53 -13.34 -1.32
CA LEU A 115 12.84 -12.02 -0.78
C LEU A 115 11.63 -11.52 -0.01
N ILE A 116 11.87 -11.01 1.18
CA ILE A 116 10.87 -10.25 1.92
C ILE A 116 11.53 -9.11 2.68
N GLY A 117 10.86 -7.97 2.67
CA GLY A 117 11.21 -6.84 3.49
C GLY A 117 10.03 -5.93 3.69
N SER A 118 10.11 -5.14 4.73
CA SER A 118 9.03 -4.24 5.13
C SER A 118 9.57 -2.90 5.57
N ALA A 119 8.68 -1.92 5.59
CA ALA A 119 8.97 -0.58 6.07
C ALA A 119 7.77 0.01 6.80
N ARG A 120 8.07 0.78 7.84
CA ARG A 120 7.12 1.68 8.48
C ARG A 120 7.04 2.97 7.67
N VAL A 121 5.85 3.34 7.25
CA VAL A 121 5.62 4.62 6.60
C VAL A 121 5.77 5.75 7.62
N LEU A 122 6.41 6.82 7.22
CA LEU A 122 6.49 8.07 7.98
C LEU A 122 5.58 9.13 7.39
N LEU A 123 5.57 9.24 6.06
CA LEU A 123 4.73 10.19 5.32
C LEU A 123 4.28 9.56 4.01
N GLN A 124 3.04 9.85 3.63
CA GLN A 124 2.46 9.56 2.33
C GLN A 124 2.32 10.84 1.50
N ASP A 125 2.10 10.67 0.20
CA ASP A 125 1.68 11.76 -0.67
C ASP A 125 0.18 12.00 -0.46
N HIS A 126 -0.19 13.20 -0.03
CA HIS A 126 -1.57 13.59 0.22
C HIS A 126 -2.24 14.29 -0.97
N ALA A 127 -1.56 14.39 -2.13
CA ALA A 127 -2.21 14.88 -3.34
C ALA A 127 -3.37 13.94 -3.74
N PRO A 128 -4.53 14.45 -4.17
CA PRO A 128 -5.74 13.64 -4.40
C PRO A 128 -5.56 12.45 -5.34
N THR A 129 -4.64 12.55 -6.30
CA THR A 129 -4.32 11.49 -7.27
C THR A 129 -3.21 10.54 -6.80
N MET A 130 -2.48 10.91 -5.76
CA MET A 130 -1.28 10.21 -5.28
C MET A 130 -1.43 9.64 -3.88
N ILE A 131 -2.56 9.89 -3.23
CA ILE A 131 -2.84 9.45 -1.87
C ILE A 131 -2.60 7.94 -1.70
N GLY A 132 -1.95 7.56 -0.60
CA GLY A 132 -1.57 6.18 -0.31
C GLY A 132 -0.18 5.80 -0.84
N ASN A 133 0.56 6.70 -1.55
CA ASN A 133 1.93 6.40 -1.95
C ASN A 133 2.91 6.88 -0.88
N PRO A 134 3.73 6.00 -0.27
CA PRO A 134 4.74 6.43 0.69
C PRO A 134 5.81 7.30 0.05
N VAL A 135 6.11 8.43 0.69
CA VAL A 135 7.20 9.35 0.30
C VAL A 135 8.36 9.35 1.29
N ALA A 136 8.14 8.90 2.53
CA ALA A 136 9.19 8.65 3.50
C ALA A 136 8.87 7.40 4.32
N MET A 137 9.88 6.54 4.51
CA MET A 137 9.75 5.27 5.24
C MET A 137 11.04 4.92 5.98
N ILE A 138 10.91 4.20 7.08
CA ILE A 138 12.04 3.50 7.71
C ILE A 138 11.88 2.01 7.43
N THR A 139 12.91 1.38 6.85
CA THR A 139 12.96 -0.07 6.72
C THR A 139 12.97 -0.69 8.12
N GLU A 140 12.04 -1.61 8.34
CA GLU A 140 11.82 -2.24 9.65
C GLU A 140 11.32 -3.66 9.45
N ALA A 141 11.90 -4.61 10.19
CA ALA A 141 11.47 -5.99 10.20
C ALA A 141 10.19 -6.14 11.02
N PHE A 142 9.18 -6.75 10.42
CA PHE A 142 7.94 -7.17 11.08
C PHE A 142 7.73 -8.67 10.81
N PRO A 143 8.35 -9.57 11.62
CA PRO A 143 8.34 -11.01 11.37
C PRO A 143 6.94 -11.60 11.24
N ASP A 144 5.99 -11.17 12.08
CA ASP A 144 4.61 -11.67 12.05
C ASP A 144 3.90 -11.30 10.73
N LEU A 145 4.13 -10.06 10.23
CA LEU A 145 3.64 -9.65 8.91
C LEU A 145 4.31 -10.43 7.78
N TRP A 146 5.59 -10.77 7.92
CA TRP A 146 6.30 -11.56 6.92
C TRP A 146 5.77 -12.99 6.85
N GLU A 147 5.52 -13.60 7.99
CA GLU A 147 4.90 -14.92 8.07
C GLU A 147 3.50 -14.92 7.46
N ALA A 148 2.66 -13.95 7.86
CA ALA A 148 1.31 -13.79 7.32
C ALA A 148 1.32 -13.57 5.80
N THR A 149 2.24 -12.72 5.29
CA THR A 149 2.42 -12.48 3.86
C THR A 149 2.84 -13.76 3.13
N GLY A 150 3.83 -14.47 3.65
CA GLY A 150 4.30 -15.72 3.04
C GLY A 150 3.22 -16.80 3.01
N ARG A 151 2.44 -16.94 4.09
CA ARG A 151 1.30 -17.85 4.17
C ARG A 151 0.22 -17.52 3.16
N LEU A 152 -0.15 -16.24 3.03
CA LEU A 152 -1.13 -15.74 2.06
C LEU A 152 -0.68 -16.01 0.62
N LEU A 153 0.55 -15.65 0.27
CA LEU A 153 1.06 -15.78 -1.09
C LEU A 153 1.23 -17.25 -1.52
N ARG A 154 1.67 -18.14 -0.61
CA ARG A 154 1.72 -19.60 -0.88
C ARG A 154 0.32 -20.17 -1.09
N HIS A 155 -0.64 -19.81 -0.23
CA HIS A 155 -2.03 -20.28 -0.35
C HIS A 155 -2.66 -19.84 -1.67
N ALA A 156 -2.37 -18.60 -2.11
CA ALA A 156 -2.82 -18.09 -3.41
C ALA A 156 -2.11 -18.71 -4.62
N GLY A 157 -1.10 -19.57 -4.42
CA GLY A 157 -0.27 -20.10 -5.50
C GLY A 157 0.50 -19.00 -6.26
N TYR A 158 0.80 -17.90 -5.58
CA TYR A 158 1.34 -16.68 -6.19
C TYR A 158 2.79 -16.87 -6.69
N ARG A 159 3.16 -16.14 -7.75
CA ARG A 159 4.50 -16.08 -8.35
C ARG A 159 4.84 -14.63 -8.69
N GLY A 160 6.10 -14.25 -8.51
CA GLY A 160 6.58 -12.91 -8.80
C GLY A 160 6.53 -11.95 -7.62
N PHE A 161 6.58 -10.65 -7.90
CA PHE A 161 6.54 -9.61 -6.88
C PHE A 161 5.13 -9.34 -6.37
N ALA A 162 5.02 -9.23 -5.07
CA ALA A 162 3.84 -8.71 -4.37
C ALA A 162 4.25 -7.53 -3.51
N ASN A 163 3.50 -6.43 -3.60
CA ASN A 163 3.61 -5.30 -2.68
C ASN A 163 2.28 -5.16 -1.93
N LEU A 164 2.36 -5.27 -0.61
CA LEU A 164 1.20 -5.26 0.27
C LEU A 164 1.19 -3.98 1.10
N ASP A 165 0.02 -3.39 1.22
CA ASP A 165 -0.23 -2.24 2.06
C ASP A 165 -1.06 -2.69 3.27
N ILE A 166 -0.51 -2.46 4.47
CA ILE A 166 -1.06 -2.89 5.74
C ILE A 166 -1.21 -1.68 6.67
N LYS A 167 -2.28 -1.62 7.43
CA LYS A 167 -2.45 -0.61 8.47
C LYS A 167 -2.61 -1.27 9.83
N VAL A 168 -1.89 -0.74 10.80
CA VAL A 168 -2.07 -1.11 12.21
C VAL A 168 -3.19 -0.29 12.78
N ASP A 169 -4.23 -0.93 13.29
CA ASP A 169 -5.32 -0.24 13.99
C ASP A 169 -4.83 0.22 15.37
N PRO A 170 -4.77 1.53 15.64
CA PRO A 170 -4.27 2.01 16.92
C PRO A 170 -5.20 1.71 18.10
N ARG A 171 -6.44 1.28 17.84
CA ARG A 171 -7.42 0.95 18.89
C ARG A 171 -7.09 -0.37 19.60
N ASP A 172 -6.54 -1.33 18.86
CA ASP A 172 -6.32 -2.71 19.35
C ASP A 172 -5.02 -3.37 18.86
N GLY A 173 -4.27 -2.69 18.00
CA GLY A 173 -2.99 -3.17 17.47
C GLY A 173 -3.12 -4.21 16.34
N ARG A 174 -4.33 -4.50 15.85
CA ARG A 174 -4.51 -5.43 14.73
C ARG A 174 -3.87 -4.90 13.45
N GLU A 175 -3.24 -5.79 12.72
CA GLU A 175 -2.63 -5.52 11.42
C GLU A 175 -3.61 -5.93 10.32
N LEU A 176 -4.11 -4.95 9.58
CA LEU A 176 -5.15 -5.11 8.58
C LEU A 176 -4.56 -4.93 7.18
N PHE A 177 -4.64 -5.97 6.37
CA PHE A 177 -4.15 -6.00 4.99
C PHE A 177 -5.16 -5.31 4.07
N PHE A 178 -4.76 -4.22 3.43
CA PHE A 178 -5.66 -3.42 2.59
C PHE A 178 -5.73 -3.90 1.15
N GLU A 179 -4.57 -4.26 0.61
CA GLU A 179 -4.47 -4.74 -0.76
C GLU A 179 -3.14 -5.45 -1.03
N VAL A 180 -3.13 -6.24 -2.09
CA VAL A 180 -1.92 -6.74 -2.72
C VAL A 180 -1.81 -6.17 -4.13
N ASN A 181 -0.69 -5.54 -4.42
CA ASN A 181 -0.34 -5.10 -5.75
C ASN A 181 0.53 -6.20 -6.40
N PRO A 182 0.07 -6.88 -7.47
CA PRO A 182 0.77 -8.00 -8.09
C PRO A 182 1.94 -7.51 -8.99
N ARG A 183 2.78 -6.69 -8.42
CA ARG A 183 3.95 -6.06 -9.06
C ARG A 183 4.91 -5.56 -7.98
N ILE A 184 6.12 -5.21 -8.41
CA ILE A 184 7.05 -4.49 -7.55
C ILE A 184 6.48 -3.11 -7.18
N GLY A 185 6.63 -2.69 -5.93
CA GLY A 185 6.19 -1.39 -5.45
C GLY A 185 7.03 -0.24 -6.02
N ARG A 186 6.44 0.95 -6.22
CA ARG A 186 7.16 2.16 -6.61
C ARG A 186 8.26 2.55 -5.62
N ASN A 187 8.03 2.24 -4.35
CA ASN A 187 8.90 2.49 -3.21
C ASN A 187 9.94 1.39 -2.96
N SER A 188 9.98 0.33 -3.77
CA SER A 188 10.80 -0.88 -3.54
C SER A 188 12.31 -0.63 -3.42
N PHE A 189 12.79 0.54 -3.81
CA PHE A 189 14.19 0.91 -3.67
C PHE A 189 14.67 0.88 -2.22
N TYR A 190 13.78 0.96 -1.24
CA TYR A 190 14.14 0.80 0.16
C TYR A 190 14.83 -0.54 0.45
N LEU A 191 14.46 -1.61 -0.28
CA LEU A 191 15.11 -2.92 -0.18
C LEU A 191 16.54 -2.87 -0.71
N THR A 192 16.75 -2.23 -1.86
CA THR A 192 18.08 -2.05 -2.45
C THR A 192 18.97 -1.23 -1.52
N ALA A 193 18.42 -0.15 -0.97
CA ALA A 193 19.12 0.69 0.01
C ALA A 193 19.49 -0.08 1.29
N ALA A 194 18.66 -1.02 1.70
CA ALA A 194 18.92 -1.91 2.84
C ALA A 194 19.84 -3.10 2.51
N GLY A 195 20.30 -3.23 1.25
CA GLY A 195 21.29 -4.22 0.82
C GLY A 195 20.75 -5.40 0.01
N ALA A 196 19.46 -5.44 -0.31
CA ALA A 196 18.84 -6.49 -1.10
C ALA A 196 18.22 -5.93 -2.39
N ASN A 197 18.87 -6.15 -3.53
CA ASN A 197 18.34 -5.71 -4.83
C ASN A 197 17.27 -6.68 -5.34
N PRO A 198 15.98 -6.29 -5.38
CA PRO A 198 14.89 -7.17 -5.80
C PRO A 198 15.06 -7.67 -7.23
N MET A 199 15.57 -6.81 -8.14
CA MET A 199 15.77 -7.19 -9.54
C MET A 199 16.84 -8.27 -9.69
N ALA A 200 17.88 -8.26 -8.86
CA ALA A 200 18.89 -9.31 -8.89
C ALA A 200 18.32 -10.66 -8.48
N VAL A 201 17.42 -10.69 -7.48
CA VAL A 201 16.74 -11.92 -7.04
C VAL A 201 15.87 -12.49 -8.19
N MET A 202 15.07 -11.64 -8.82
CA MET A 202 14.22 -12.03 -9.95
C MET A 202 15.06 -12.54 -11.15
N LEU A 203 16.16 -11.86 -11.49
CA LEU A 203 17.02 -12.27 -12.61
C LEU A 203 17.67 -13.61 -12.34
N LYS A 204 18.12 -13.87 -11.11
CA LYS A 204 18.67 -15.18 -10.75
C LYS A 204 17.66 -16.30 -10.95
N ASP A 205 16.41 -16.12 -10.50
CA ASP A 205 15.35 -17.10 -10.67
C ASP A 205 14.97 -17.29 -12.14
N LEU A 206 14.56 -16.20 -12.82
CA LEU A 206 13.91 -16.30 -14.13
C LEU A 206 14.87 -16.44 -15.31
N VAL A 207 16.12 -15.97 -15.17
CA VAL A 207 17.09 -15.96 -16.29
C VAL A 207 18.22 -16.96 -16.06
N LEU A 208 18.72 -17.06 -14.83
CA LEU A 208 19.86 -17.92 -14.52
C LEU A 208 19.46 -19.28 -13.96
N ASP A 209 18.17 -19.50 -13.69
CA ASP A 209 17.63 -20.69 -13.00
C ASP A 209 18.34 -20.99 -11.66
N GLN A 210 18.74 -19.91 -10.95
CA GLN A 210 19.44 -19.96 -9.68
C GLN A 210 18.55 -19.45 -8.57
N ARG A 211 18.40 -20.24 -7.53
CA ARG A 211 17.57 -19.91 -6.36
C ARG A 211 18.45 -19.95 -5.12
N ASP A 212 18.85 -18.75 -4.70
CA ASP A 212 19.61 -18.59 -3.45
C ASP A 212 18.70 -18.77 -2.23
N GLU A 213 19.30 -18.81 -1.05
CA GLU A 213 18.57 -18.78 0.20
C GLU A 213 17.67 -17.54 0.31
N PRO A 214 16.52 -17.64 1.01
CA PRO A 214 15.61 -16.52 1.21
C PRO A 214 16.32 -15.33 1.87
N ILE A 215 16.04 -14.13 1.37
CA ILE A 215 16.56 -12.88 1.92
C ILE A 215 15.48 -12.18 2.73
N GLU A 216 15.72 -12.05 4.02
CA GLU A 216 14.94 -11.23 4.93
C GLU A 216 15.65 -9.89 5.16
N VAL A 217 15.00 -8.79 4.79
CA VAL A 217 15.63 -7.47 4.85
C VAL A 217 15.44 -6.83 6.23
N THR A 218 16.44 -6.97 7.06
CA THR A 218 16.43 -6.49 8.47
C THR A 218 17.17 -5.17 8.69
N ARG A 219 18.04 -4.76 7.73
CA ARG A 219 18.82 -3.52 7.87
C ARG A 219 17.90 -2.30 7.80
N GLN A 220 18.03 -1.42 8.79
CA GLN A 220 17.26 -0.18 8.83
C GLN A 220 17.94 0.91 8.00
N VAL A 221 17.14 1.55 7.14
CA VAL A 221 17.51 2.74 6.38
C VAL A 221 16.33 3.71 6.34
N LEU A 222 16.62 4.98 6.22
CA LEU A 222 15.62 6.00 5.91
C LEU A 222 15.53 6.15 4.39
N TYR A 223 14.41 5.75 3.81
CA TYR A 223 14.04 6.04 2.43
C TYR A 223 13.25 7.34 2.39
N SER A 224 13.61 8.29 1.54
CA SER A 224 12.88 9.56 1.47
C SER A 224 12.96 10.21 0.09
N LEU A 225 11.80 10.57 -0.44
CA LEU A 225 11.62 11.43 -1.63
C LEU A 225 11.47 12.91 -1.25
N VAL A 226 11.41 13.20 0.05
CA VAL A 226 11.21 14.56 0.56
C VAL A 226 12.39 14.99 1.42
N PRO A 227 12.67 16.28 1.54
CA PRO A 227 13.72 16.79 2.43
C PRO A 227 13.46 16.40 3.91
N ASP A 228 14.54 16.16 4.68
CA ASP A 228 14.46 15.78 6.09
C ASP A 228 13.64 16.77 6.93
N GLY A 229 13.63 18.07 6.56
CA GLY A 229 12.82 19.10 7.20
C GLY A 229 11.32 18.86 7.08
N VAL A 230 10.85 18.19 6.01
CA VAL A 230 9.46 17.83 5.83
C VAL A 230 9.07 16.71 6.82
N ILE A 231 9.94 15.71 6.97
CA ILE A 231 9.75 14.63 7.96
C ILE A 231 9.69 15.23 9.37
N ALA A 232 10.63 16.11 9.72
CA ALA A 232 10.69 16.76 11.01
C ALA A 232 9.43 17.60 11.32
N ARG A 233 8.80 18.17 10.29
CA ARG A 233 7.62 19.05 10.44
C ARG A 233 6.31 18.27 10.54
N TYR A 234 6.15 17.21 9.74
CA TYR A 234 4.84 16.57 9.54
C TYR A 234 4.67 15.22 10.25
N VAL A 235 5.74 14.53 10.62
CA VAL A 235 5.64 13.33 11.46
C VAL A 235 5.37 13.77 12.90
N SER A 236 4.21 13.43 13.44
CA SER A 236 3.79 13.82 14.80
C SER A 236 4.55 13.08 15.90
N ASP A 237 4.86 11.80 15.68
CA ASP A 237 5.56 10.94 16.63
C ASP A 237 7.05 11.37 16.80
N GLU A 238 7.37 11.86 17.99
CA GLU A 238 8.72 12.33 18.31
C GLU A 238 9.75 11.19 18.33
N ALA A 239 9.38 9.98 18.74
CA ALA A 239 10.29 8.85 18.76
C ALA A 239 10.65 8.43 17.34
N LEU A 240 9.69 8.43 16.42
CA LEU A 240 9.93 8.17 15.00
C LEU A 240 10.75 9.26 14.34
N ARG A 241 10.53 10.54 14.68
CA ARG A 241 11.40 11.64 14.20
C ARG A 241 12.84 11.47 14.64
N ARG A 242 13.06 11.15 15.93
CA ARG A 242 14.41 10.90 16.48
C ARG A 242 15.05 9.70 15.80
N ARG A 243 14.30 8.62 15.58
CA ARG A 243 14.77 7.43 14.89
C ARG A 243 15.17 7.74 13.46
N ALA A 244 14.33 8.44 12.69
CA ALA A 244 14.63 8.87 11.33
C ALA A 244 15.93 9.71 11.28
N LYS A 245 16.06 10.70 12.18
CA LYS A 245 17.27 11.52 12.29
C LYS A 245 18.52 10.68 12.63
N GLY A 246 18.39 9.68 13.48
CA GLY A 246 19.48 8.78 13.87
C GLY A 246 20.00 7.89 12.74
N LEU A 247 19.17 7.61 11.72
CA LEU A 247 19.55 6.87 10.52
C LEU A 247 20.33 7.73 9.50
N GLY A 248 20.46 9.03 9.77
CA GLY A 248 21.17 9.96 8.89
C GLY A 248 20.31 10.46 7.74
N ARG A 249 21.00 10.86 6.65
CA ARG A 249 20.31 11.40 5.48
C ARG A 249 19.45 10.33 4.79
N GLY A 250 18.23 10.69 4.45
CA GLY A 250 17.33 9.84 3.68
C GLY A 250 17.92 9.46 2.32
N ILE A 251 17.77 8.19 1.97
CA ILE A 251 18.18 7.67 0.66
C ILE A 251 17.08 7.98 -0.34
N ASP A 252 17.41 8.86 -1.30
CA ASP A 252 16.51 9.28 -2.36
C ASP A 252 16.78 8.44 -3.62
N PRO A 253 15.83 7.62 -4.10
CA PRO A 253 16.00 6.78 -5.28
C PRO A 253 16.18 7.57 -6.58
N LEU A 254 15.80 8.85 -6.58
CA LEU A 254 15.98 9.73 -7.75
C LEU A 254 17.40 10.30 -7.83
N ARG A 255 18.20 10.16 -6.77
CA ARG A 255 19.57 10.65 -6.69
C ARG A 255 20.57 9.49 -6.78
N ASP A 256 20.90 9.09 -7.99
CA ASP A 256 21.95 8.11 -8.21
C ASP A 256 23.34 8.76 -7.95
N PRO A 257 24.16 8.21 -7.03
CA PRO A 257 25.54 8.69 -6.84
C PRO A 257 26.41 8.61 -8.10
N ALA A 258 26.10 7.69 -9.02
CA ALA A 258 26.80 7.54 -10.29
C ALA A 258 26.34 8.54 -11.36
N GLU A 259 25.28 9.31 -11.13
CA GLU A 259 24.77 10.29 -12.09
C GLU A 259 25.77 11.44 -12.29
N ARG A 260 26.24 11.60 -13.51
CA ARG A 260 27.24 12.62 -13.89
C ARG A 260 26.63 13.86 -14.56
N SER A 261 25.35 13.81 -14.96
CA SER A 261 24.68 14.94 -15.61
C SER A 261 24.37 16.05 -14.61
N LEU A 262 25.03 17.20 -14.75
CA LEU A 262 24.73 18.39 -13.95
C LEU A 262 23.28 18.84 -14.11
N ARG A 263 22.74 18.78 -15.35
CA ARG A 263 21.35 19.13 -15.63
C ARG A 263 20.38 18.30 -14.77
N ARG A 264 20.57 16.98 -14.72
CA ARG A 264 19.73 16.09 -13.92
C ARG A 264 19.87 16.33 -12.41
N ARG A 265 21.11 16.59 -11.94
CA ARG A 265 21.36 16.92 -10.52
C ARG A 265 20.69 18.21 -10.04
N VAL A 266 20.43 19.16 -10.94
CA VAL A 266 19.76 20.43 -10.63
C VAL A 266 18.25 20.32 -10.77
N THR A 267 17.75 19.38 -11.59
CA THR A 267 16.30 19.21 -11.84
C THR A 267 15.64 18.27 -10.80
N ILE A 268 16.40 17.45 -10.11
CA ILE A 268 15.99 16.55 -9.02
C ILE A 268 16.43 17.14 -7.68
#